data_d7cdb23e8167ac6aba7b6556c26e158a
#
_entry.id   d7cdb23e8167ac6aba7b6556c26e158a
#
_cell.length_a   1.000
_cell.length_b   1.000
_cell.length_c   1.000
_cell.angle_alpha   90.00
_cell.angle_beta   90.00
_cell.angle_gamma   90.00
#
_symmetry.space_group_name_H-M   'P 1'
#
loop_
_entity.id
_entity.type
_entity.pdbx_description
1 polymer ?
#
loop_
_entity_poly.entity_id
_entity_poly.type
_entity_poly.pdbx_seq_one_letter_code
_entity_poly.pdbx_strand_id
1 'polypeptide(L)'
;YCFGIDVGGTTVKLGLFSTAGELLDKWEITTRTENFGENILSDICEAMEAKLAEKGISLDDIEGVGIGLPGPITNDGTVLQCVNLGWGTFNVEEKLSEMFRGIKVKAGNDANVAALGEAWQGGGKDYDDIVMITLGTGVGGGVIINGKILTGYNGGAGEIGHMHVDDNETDSCNCGRKGCLEQFTSATGVVRLAKRLMNNTDKETKMREFGENITAKDVFDLAKEGDAGANEVVETMGTYLGTAMSHIAVVVNPQAFIIGGGVSKAGQFLIDAIKDKYRETCFAACGDAAVHLATLGNDAGMYGAAAMICK
;
A
#
# COMPACT_ATOMS: atom_id res chain seq x y z
N TYR A 1 -4.29 -25.73 -3.46
CA TYR A 1 -3.95 -24.67 -2.50
C TYR A 1 -2.91 -23.72 -3.09
N CYS A 2 -2.73 -22.54 -2.48
CA CYS A 2 -1.62 -21.64 -2.80
C CYS A 2 -1.11 -20.95 -1.53
N PHE A 3 0.14 -20.52 -1.56
CA PHE A 3 0.69 -19.64 -0.53
C PHE A 3 0.68 -18.18 -0.99
N GLY A 4 0.33 -17.27 -0.09
CA GLY A 4 0.50 -15.84 -0.23
C GLY A 4 1.48 -15.33 0.82
N ILE A 5 2.53 -14.65 0.40
CA ILE A 5 3.63 -14.22 1.25
C ILE A 5 3.82 -12.70 1.13
N ASP A 6 3.88 -12.01 2.24
CA ASP A 6 4.17 -10.58 2.32
C ASP A 6 5.44 -10.36 3.15
N VAL A 7 6.51 -9.95 2.48
CA VAL A 7 7.83 -9.78 3.10
C VAL A 7 8.05 -8.33 3.52
N GLY A 8 7.91 -8.06 4.80
CA GLY A 8 8.30 -6.79 5.39
C GLY A 8 9.74 -6.80 5.90
N GLY A 9 10.27 -5.63 6.24
CA GLY A 9 11.64 -5.50 6.78
C GLY A 9 11.84 -6.09 8.17
N THR A 10 10.77 -6.41 8.89
CA THR A 10 10.83 -6.97 10.27
C THR A 10 10.16 -8.33 10.37
N THR A 11 9.09 -8.52 9.62
CA THR A 11 8.21 -9.70 9.69
C THR A 11 7.83 -10.14 8.29
N VAL A 12 7.87 -11.45 8.03
CA VAL A 12 7.27 -12.08 6.85
C VAL A 12 5.94 -12.66 7.28
N LYS A 13 4.86 -12.27 6.59
CA LYS A 13 3.53 -12.85 6.77
C LYS A 13 3.28 -13.90 5.73
N LEU A 14 2.77 -15.05 6.15
CA LEU A 14 2.45 -16.17 5.28
C LEU A 14 0.98 -16.55 5.47
N GLY A 15 0.31 -16.83 4.37
CA GLY A 15 -1.05 -17.35 4.32
C GLY A 15 -1.14 -18.58 3.45
N LEU A 16 -1.89 -19.59 3.91
CA LEU A 16 -2.29 -20.73 3.14
C LEU A 16 -3.75 -20.53 2.69
N PHE A 17 -3.98 -20.58 1.40
CA PHE A 17 -5.29 -20.34 0.80
C PHE A 17 -5.78 -21.55 0.01
N SER A 18 -7.11 -21.73 -0.05
CA SER A 18 -7.72 -22.53 -1.10
C SER A 18 -7.62 -21.79 -2.45
N THR A 19 -7.71 -22.53 -3.56
CA THR A 19 -7.76 -21.91 -4.91
C THR A 19 -9.00 -21.06 -5.14
N ALA A 20 -10.03 -21.20 -4.30
CA ALA A 20 -11.20 -20.32 -4.29
C ALA A 20 -10.98 -19.00 -3.54
N GLY A 21 -9.80 -18.80 -2.91
CA GLY A 21 -9.45 -17.58 -2.20
C GLY A 21 -9.82 -17.56 -0.72
N GLU A 22 -10.20 -18.70 -0.14
CA GLU A 22 -10.44 -18.81 1.28
C GLU A 22 -9.12 -18.91 2.03
N LEU A 23 -8.91 -18.05 3.04
CA LEU A 23 -7.77 -18.14 3.94
C LEU A 23 -7.97 -19.29 4.93
N LEU A 24 -7.14 -20.32 4.82
CA LEU A 24 -7.19 -21.53 5.66
C LEU A 24 -6.35 -21.38 6.92
N ASP A 25 -5.20 -20.70 6.81
CA ASP A 25 -4.32 -20.41 7.95
C ASP A 25 -3.42 -19.22 7.65
N LYS A 26 -2.99 -18.50 8.69
CA LYS A 26 -1.98 -17.45 8.59
C LYS A 26 -1.02 -17.48 9.78
N TRP A 27 0.24 -17.17 9.51
CA TRP A 27 1.29 -17.09 10.52
C TRP A 27 2.35 -16.07 10.10
N GLU A 28 3.26 -15.80 11.01
CA GLU A 28 4.35 -14.85 10.80
C GLU A 28 5.68 -15.47 11.23
N ILE A 29 6.74 -15.09 10.52
CA ILE A 29 8.13 -15.36 10.91
C ILE A 29 8.92 -14.07 10.91
N THR A 30 10.03 -14.03 11.65
CA THR A 30 10.92 -12.86 11.68
C THR A 30 11.67 -12.73 10.36
N THR A 31 11.77 -11.53 9.81
CA THR A 31 12.63 -11.25 8.66
C THR A 31 14.08 -11.12 9.15
N ARG A 32 14.93 -12.08 8.81
CA ARG A 32 16.36 -12.04 9.11
C ARG A 32 17.12 -11.25 8.06
N THR A 33 17.30 -9.95 8.29
CA THR A 33 17.97 -9.05 7.34
C THR A 33 19.50 -9.05 7.47
N GLU A 34 20.05 -9.76 8.45
CA GLU A 34 21.49 -9.93 8.63
C GLU A 34 22.12 -10.58 7.39
N ASN A 35 23.38 -10.30 7.14
CA ASN A 35 24.13 -10.83 6.02
C ASN A 35 23.39 -10.61 4.67
N PHE A 36 22.84 -9.41 4.47
CA PHE A 36 22.11 -9.09 3.26
C PHE A 36 20.86 -9.95 3.01
N GLY A 37 20.20 -10.39 4.08
CA GLY A 37 18.96 -11.14 4.00
C GLY A 37 19.08 -12.52 3.35
N GLU A 38 20.27 -13.13 3.39
CA GLU A 38 20.56 -14.41 2.71
C GLU A 38 19.66 -15.56 3.14
N ASN A 39 19.11 -15.50 4.38
CA ASN A 39 18.29 -16.56 4.95
C ASN A 39 16.79 -16.37 4.75
N ILE A 40 16.32 -15.24 4.23
CA ILE A 40 14.89 -14.93 4.15
C ILE A 40 14.13 -15.98 3.31
N LEU A 41 14.65 -16.34 2.14
CA LEU A 41 13.97 -17.32 1.28
C LEU A 41 14.02 -18.74 1.85
N SER A 42 15.10 -19.14 2.51
CA SER A 42 15.16 -20.45 3.20
C SER A 42 14.19 -20.54 4.36
N ASP A 43 14.08 -19.47 5.17
CA ASP A 43 13.13 -19.41 6.28
C ASP A 43 11.67 -19.50 5.80
N ILE A 44 11.38 -18.87 4.65
CA ILE A 44 10.07 -18.97 3.99
C ILE A 44 9.80 -20.41 3.56
N CYS A 45 10.75 -21.08 2.91
CA CYS A 45 10.60 -22.48 2.49
C CYS A 45 10.37 -23.41 3.68
N GLU A 46 11.18 -23.28 4.74
CA GLU A 46 11.05 -24.07 5.97
C GLU A 46 9.67 -23.84 6.62
N ALA A 47 9.20 -22.59 6.68
CA ALA A 47 7.90 -22.24 7.25
C ALA A 47 6.73 -22.82 6.45
N MET A 48 6.82 -22.82 5.11
CA MET A 48 5.81 -23.45 4.23
C MET A 48 5.81 -24.98 4.38
N GLU A 49 6.98 -25.63 4.36
CA GLU A 49 7.11 -27.07 4.55
C GLU A 49 6.55 -27.53 5.89
N ALA A 50 6.88 -26.81 6.97
CA ALA A 50 6.35 -27.08 8.30
C ALA A 50 4.81 -26.99 8.33
N LYS A 51 4.24 -25.99 7.66
CA LYS A 51 2.78 -25.79 7.58
C LYS A 51 2.11 -26.90 6.78
N LEU A 52 2.69 -27.35 5.67
CA LEU A 52 2.18 -28.47 4.88
C LEU A 52 2.16 -29.77 5.71
N ALA A 53 3.25 -30.02 6.46
CA ALA A 53 3.34 -31.19 7.34
C ALA A 53 2.29 -31.11 8.47
N GLU A 54 2.11 -29.95 9.09
CA GLU A 54 1.09 -29.73 10.14
C GLU A 54 -0.32 -30.02 9.64
N LYS A 55 -0.64 -29.57 8.41
CA LYS A 55 -1.99 -29.73 7.83
C LYS A 55 -2.18 -31.05 7.09
N GLY A 56 -1.14 -31.85 6.90
CA GLY A 56 -1.21 -33.09 6.11
C GLY A 56 -1.50 -32.85 4.62
N ILE A 57 -1.08 -31.69 4.09
CA ILE A 57 -1.26 -31.30 2.68
C ILE A 57 -0.01 -31.73 1.89
N SER A 58 -0.23 -32.38 0.74
CA SER A 58 0.86 -32.74 -0.18
C SER A 58 1.36 -31.50 -0.93
N LEU A 59 2.66 -31.48 -1.25
CA LEU A 59 3.21 -30.47 -2.12
C LEU A 59 2.57 -30.48 -3.52
N ASP A 60 2.15 -31.65 -3.99
CA ASP A 60 1.47 -31.81 -5.29
C ASP A 60 0.09 -31.11 -5.33
N ASP A 61 -0.48 -30.78 -4.16
CA ASP A 61 -1.75 -30.04 -4.05
C ASP A 61 -1.54 -28.51 -4.07
N ILE A 62 -0.29 -28.04 -4.13
CA ILE A 62 0.06 -26.61 -4.17
C ILE A 62 0.22 -26.13 -5.61
N GLU A 63 -0.63 -25.23 -6.05
CA GLU A 63 -0.58 -24.64 -7.39
C GLU A 63 0.53 -23.60 -7.56
N GLY A 64 0.94 -22.96 -6.45
CA GLY A 64 2.01 -21.97 -6.50
C GLY A 64 2.16 -21.14 -5.23
N VAL A 65 3.16 -20.28 -5.30
CA VAL A 65 3.53 -19.34 -4.24
C VAL A 65 3.54 -17.93 -4.81
N GLY A 66 2.72 -17.02 -4.26
CA GLY A 66 2.82 -15.61 -4.53
C GLY A 66 3.64 -14.94 -3.45
N ILE A 67 4.46 -13.94 -3.82
CA ILE A 67 5.32 -13.20 -2.88
C ILE A 67 5.30 -11.70 -3.18
N GLY A 68 4.94 -10.91 -2.17
CA GLY A 68 5.03 -9.45 -2.17
C GLY A 68 6.33 -8.99 -1.51
N LEU A 69 7.04 -8.06 -2.12
CA LEU A 69 8.37 -7.63 -1.70
C LEU A 69 8.48 -6.10 -1.74
N PRO A 70 9.20 -5.47 -0.79
CA PRO A 70 9.48 -4.05 -0.86
C PRO A 70 10.49 -3.74 -1.97
N GLY A 71 10.18 -2.73 -2.76
CA GLY A 71 11.04 -2.25 -3.86
C GLY A 71 10.57 -2.66 -5.26
N PRO A 72 11.27 -2.19 -6.30
CA PRO A 72 10.87 -2.41 -7.68
C PRO A 72 11.15 -3.85 -8.14
N ILE A 73 10.13 -4.46 -8.73
CA ILE A 73 10.18 -5.82 -9.30
C ILE A 73 9.71 -5.75 -10.75
N THR A 74 10.47 -6.37 -11.62
CA THR A 74 10.14 -6.46 -13.04
C THR A 74 9.11 -7.56 -13.31
N ASN A 75 8.49 -7.54 -14.49
CA ASN A 75 7.44 -8.50 -14.86
C ASN A 75 7.90 -9.95 -14.93
N ASP A 76 9.21 -10.20 -15.03
CA ASP A 76 9.81 -11.52 -15.03
C ASP A 76 10.26 -12.00 -13.63
N GLY A 77 9.89 -11.27 -12.58
CA GLY A 77 10.21 -11.62 -11.19
C GLY A 77 11.61 -11.22 -10.74
N THR A 78 12.29 -10.33 -11.48
CA THR A 78 13.62 -9.82 -11.07
C THR A 78 13.44 -8.66 -10.09
N VAL A 79 14.00 -8.81 -8.88
CA VAL A 79 14.20 -7.72 -7.92
C VAL A 79 15.33 -6.85 -8.45
N LEU A 80 15.10 -5.54 -8.60
CA LEU A 80 16.16 -4.62 -9.03
C LEU A 80 17.04 -4.21 -7.85
N GLN A 81 16.41 -3.81 -6.75
CA GLN A 81 17.06 -3.52 -5.48
C GLN A 81 16.02 -3.51 -4.37
N CYS A 82 16.32 -4.14 -3.25
CA CYS A 82 15.49 -4.10 -2.06
C CYS A 82 16.32 -3.71 -0.84
N VAL A 83 16.44 -2.40 -0.62
CA VAL A 83 17.32 -1.81 0.41
C VAL A 83 16.95 -2.32 1.80
N ASN A 84 15.66 -2.43 2.10
CA ASN A 84 15.17 -2.84 3.42
C ASN A 84 15.50 -4.30 3.77
N LEU A 85 15.74 -5.15 2.77
CA LEU A 85 16.14 -6.55 2.95
C LEU A 85 17.64 -6.78 2.71
N GLY A 86 18.36 -5.75 2.26
CA GLY A 86 19.76 -5.86 1.86
C GLY A 86 19.97 -6.55 0.52
N TRP A 87 18.91 -6.78 -0.27
CA TRP A 87 18.97 -7.52 -1.52
C TRP A 87 19.41 -6.65 -2.70
N GLY A 88 20.34 -7.17 -3.49
CA GLY A 88 20.70 -6.67 -4.80
C GLY A 88 19.81 -7.25 -5.91
N THR A 89 20.28 -7.17 -7.15
CA THR A 89 19.53 -7.66 -8.32
C THR A 89 19.63 -9.17 -8.47
N PHE A 90 18.48 -9.86 -8.47
CA PHE A 90 18.33 -11.29 -8.79
C PHE A 90 16.88 -11.63 -9.10
N ASN A 91 16.65 -12.77 -9.79
CA ASN A 91 15.30 -13.26 -10.05
C ASN A 91 14.79 -14.07 -8.83
N VAL A 92 13.80 -13.50 -8.10
CA VAL A 92 13.25 -14.13 -6.91
C VAL A 92 12.28 -15.28 -7.25
N GLU A 93 11.56 -15.19 -8.40
CA GLU A 93 10.66 -16.25 -8.83
C GLU A 93 11.44 -17.53 -9.12
N GLU A 94 12.53 -17.43 -9.89
CA GLU A 94 13.41 -18.57 -10.19
C GLU A 94 14.05 -19.13 -8.92
N LYS A 95 14.66 -18.28 -8.10
CA LYS A 95 15.37 -18.71 -6.90
C LYS A 95 14.46 -19.40 -5.89
N LEU A 96 13.28 -18.82 -5.61
CA LEU A 96 12.33 -19.44 -4.68
C LEU A 96 11.73 -20.73 -5.26
N SER A 97 11.45 -20.75 -6.57
CA SER A 97 10.99 -21.97 -7.26
C SER A 97 12.00 -23.12 -7.13
N GLU A 98 13.29 -22.87 -7.40
CA GLU A 98 14.36 -23.84 -7.24
C GLU A 98 14.45 -24.38 -5.80
N MET A 99 14.38 -23.48 -4.81
CA MET A 99 14.43 -23.84 -3.38
C MET A 99 13.20 -24.62 -2.93
N PHE A 100 12.03 -24.35 -3.51
CA PHE A 100 10.77 -25.00 -3.16
C PHE A 100 10.31 -25.98 -4.25
N ARG A 101 11.25 -26.86 -4.67
CA ARG A 101 11.03 -28.05 -5.54
C ARG A 101 10.38 -27.77 -6.89
N GLY A 102 10.62 -26.62 -7.50
CA GLY A 102 10.14 -26.26 -8.82
C GLY A 102 8.68 -25.79 -8.87
N ILE A 103 8.09 -25.44 -7.75
CA ILE A 103 6.72 -24.87 -7.68
C ILE A 103 6.69 -23.51 -8.39
N LYS A 104 5.58 -23.24 -9.07
CA LYS A 104 5.32 -21.93 -9.70
C LYS A 104 5.39 -20.81 -8.65
N VAL A 105 6.19 -19.78 -8.91
CA VAL A 105 6.29 -18.59 -8.07
C VAL A 105 5.88 -17.36 -8.88
N LYS A 106 5.21 -16.41 -8.25
CA LYS A 106 4.93 -15.08 -8.78
C LYS A 106 5.30 -14.02 -7.75
N ALA A 107 6.04 -13.01 -8.19
CA ALA A 107 6.50 -11.92 -7.35
C ALA A 107 5.93 -10.56 -7.79
N GLY A 108 5.74 -9.66 -6.84
CA GLY A 108 5.29 -8.30 -7.11
C GLY A 108 5.74 -7.33 -6.03
N ASN A 109 5.73 -6.03 -6.37
CA ASN A 109 5.96 -4.98 -5.37
C ASN A 109 4.85 -5.01 -4.31
N ASP A 110 5.21 -4.78 -3.06
CA ASP A 110 4.32 -4.85 -1.89
C ASP A 110 3.06 -3.99 -2.01
N ALA A 111 3.17 -2.74 -2.45
CA ALA A 111 2.02 -1.86 -2.61
C ALA A 111 1.09 -2.32 -3.75
N ASN A 112 1.65 -2.77 -4.87
CA ASN A 112 0.90 -3.33 -5.98
C ASN A 112 0.18 -4.63 -5.60
N VAL A 113 0.87 -5.48 -4.86
CA VAL A 113 0.31 -6.75 -4.37
C VAL A 113 -0.79 -6.48 -3.34
N ALA A 114 -0.60 -5.53 -2.43
CA ALA A 114 -1.66 -5.13 -1.50
C ALA A 114 -2.91 -4.58 -2.23
N ALA A 115 -2.72 -3.80 -3.31
CA ALA A 115 -3.83 -3.34 -4.16
C ALA A 115 -4.58 -4.51 -4.81
N LEU A 116 -3.86 -5.52 -5.29
CA LEU A 116 -4.47 -6.73 -5.84
C LEU A 116 -5.27 -7.51 -4.77
N GLY A 117 -4.77 -7.56 -3.53
CA GLY A 117 -5.49 -8.17 -2.40
C GLY A 117 -6.81 -7.47 -2.12
N GLU A 118 -6.80 -6.15 -2.04
CA GLU A 118 -8.02 -5.35 -1.84
C GLU A 118 -8.99 -5.47 -3.03
N ALA A 119 -8.48 -5.60 -4.27
CA ALA A 119 -9.29 -5.88 -5.46
C ALA A 119 -9.86 -7.31 -5.48
N TRP A 120 -9.22 -8.26 -4.80
CA TRP A 120 -9.66 -9.66 -4.81
C TRP A 120 -10.66 -9.96 -3.69
N GLN A 121 -10.33 -9.61 -2.44
CA GLN A 121 -11.07 -10.01 -1.25
C GLN A 121 -11.34 -8.85 -0.29
N GLY A 122 -10.96 -7.63 -0.66
CA GLY A 122 -11.08 -6.47 0.20
C GLY A 122 -12.14 -5.45 -0.21
N GLY A 123 -11.85 -4.19 0.07
CA GLY A 123 -12.76 -3.06 -0.21
C GLY A 123 -13.03 -2.81 -1.70
N GLY A 124 -12.20 -3.36 -2.58
CA GLY A 124 -12.30 -3.26 -4.03
C GLY A 124 -12.87 -4.49 -4.74
N LYS A 125 -13.32 -5.51 -4.02
CA LYS A 125 -13.69 -6.83 -4.57
C LYS A 125 -14.81 -6.84 -5.62
N ASP A 126 -15.64 -5.81 -5.62
CA ASP A 126 -16.78 -5.68 -6.54
C ASP A 126 -16.42 -4.90 -7.82
N TYR A 127 -15.13 -4.57 -8.02
CA TYR A 127 -14.62 -3.77 -9.12
C TYR A 127 -13.42 -4.45 -9.80
N ASP A 128 -13.36 -4.33 -11.13
CA ASP A 128 -12.23 -4.83 -11.93
C ASP A 128 -11.11 -3.79 -12.09
N ASP A 129 -11.47 -2.51 -12.05
CA ASP A 129 -10.56 -1.37 -12.25
C ASP A 129 -10.54 -0.51 -10.98
N ILE A 130 -9.47 -0.62 -10.19
CA ILE A 130 -9.31 0.17 -8.97
C ILE A 130 -7.95 0.86 -8.92
N VAL A 131 -7.91 1.96 -8.17
CA VAL A 131 -6.66 2.57 -7.71
C VAL A 131 -6.64 2.52 -6.19
N MET A 132 -5.68 1.80 -5.63
CA MET A 132 -5.43 1.82 -4.19
C MET A 132 -4.44 2.92 -3.85
N ILE A 133 -4.72 3.66 -2.79
CA ILE A 133 -3.83 4.68 -2.21
C ILE A 133 -3.63 4.35 -0.74
N THR A 134 -2.40 4.08 -0.34
CA THR A 134 -2.05 3.79 1.05
C THR A 134 -1.44 5.02 1.72
N LEU A 135 -2.10 5.52 2.77
CA LEU A 135 -1.70 6.69 3.55
C LEU A 135 -1.06 6.21 4.87
N GLY A 136 0.23 5.91 4.80
CA GLY A 136 1.07 5.48 5.92
C GLY A 136 2.07 6.56 6.33
N THR A 137 3.29 6.15 6.73
CA THR A 137 4.44 7.06 6.92
C THR A 137 4.73 7.86 5.64
N GLY A 138 4.63 7.19 4.49
CA GLY A 138 4.62 7.76 3.15
C GLY A 138 3.26 7.54 2.46
N VAL A 139 3.24 7.72 1.14
CA VAL A 139 2.09 7.41 0.28
C VAL A 139 2.50 6.38 -0.75
N GLY A 140 1.90 5.20 -0.67
CA GLY A 140 2.02 4.18 -1.69
C GLY A 140 0.79 4.12 -2.59
N GLY A 141 0.90 3.46 -3.73
CA GLY A 141 -0.21 3.24 -4.63
C GLY A 141 -0.09 1.94 -5.41
N GLY A 142 -1.23 1.46 -5.89
CA GLY A 142 -1.32 0.33 -6.80
C GLY A 142 -2.50 0.51 -7.74
N VAL A 143 -2.30 0.20 -9.00
CA VAL A 143 -3.30 0.36 -10.05
C VAL A 143 -3.67 -1.03 -10.57
N ILE A 144 -4.94 -1.35 -10.51
CA ILE A 144 -5.49 -2.61 -11.03
C ILE A 144 -6.39 -2.26 -12.21
N ILE A 145 -6.14 -2.86 -13.38
CA ILE A 145 -6.92 -2.68 -14.60
C ILE A 145 -7.30 -4.06 -15.15
N ASN A 146 -8.57 -4.27 -15.41
CA ASN A 146 -9.13 -5.58 -15.82
C ASN A 146 -8.70 -6.69 -14.84
N GLY A 147 -8.72 -6.41 -13.55
CA GLY A 147 -8.32 -7.33 -12.48
C GLY A 147 -6.83 -7.65 -12.40
N LYS A 148 -5.95 -6.92 -13.09
CA LYS A 148 -4.51 -7.15 -13.14
C LYS A 148 -3.71 -5.93 -12.69
N ILE A 149 -2.59 -6.16 -12.04
CA ILE A 149 -1.66 -5.10 -11.65
C ILE A 149 -1.10 -4.40 -12.89
N LEU A 150 -1.20 -3.07 -12.92
CA LEU A 150 -0.48 -2.23 -13.87
C LEU A 150 0.93 -1.96 -13.33
N THR A 151 1.92 -2.70 -13.80
CA THR A 151 3.31 -2.54 -13.37
C THR A 151 4.06 -1.44 -14.13
N GLY A 152 3.59 -1.09 -15.33
CA GLY A 152 4.28 -0.16 -16.22
C GLY A 152 5.49 -0.81 -16.92
N TYR A 153 6.27 0.02 -17.59
CA TYR A 153 7.42 -0.42 -18.41
C TYR A 153 8.55 -1.05 -17.58
N ASN A 154 8.83 -0.47 -16.42
CA ASN A 154 9.97 -0.84 -15.56
C ASN A 154 9.59 -1.15 -14.11
N GLY A 155 8.31 -1.45 -13.85
CA GLY A 155 7.80 -1.71 -12.51
C GLY A 155 7.45 -0.45 -11.70
N GLY A 156 7.56 0.74 -12.28
CA GLY A 156 7.35 2.02 -11.56
C GLY A 156 5.95 2.62 -11.69
N ALA A 157 4.96 1.89 -12.24
CA ALA A 157 3.59 2.39 -12.22
C ALA A 157 3.01 2.32 -10.80
N GLY A 158 2.14 3.27 -10.47
CA GLY A 158 1.53 3.33 -9.15
C GLY A 158 2.30 4.12 -8.10
N GLU A 159 3.44 4.72 -8.43
CA GLU A 159 4.21 5.60 -7.54
C GLU A 159 3.50 6.95 -7.28
N ILE A 160 2.23 6.86 -6.86
CA ILE A 160 1.28 7.98 -6.70
C ILE A 160 1.79 9.02 -5.69
N GLY A 161 2.46 8.57 -4.63
CA GLY A 161 3.01 9.44 -3.61
C GLY A 161 4.04 10.45 -4.14
N HIS A 162 4.64 10.17 -5.29
CA HIS A 162 5.63 11.05 -5.92
C HIS A 162 5.05 11.95 -7.03
N MET A 163 3.72 11.95 -7.22
CA MET A 163 3.07 12.95 -8.08
C MET A 163 3.39 14.36 -7.55
N HIS A 164 3.84 15.24 -8.46
CA HIS A 164 4.07 16.64 -8.12
C HIS A 164 2.73 17.38 -8.02
N VAL A 165 2.47 17.99 -6.86
CA VAL A 165 1.18 18.66 -6.55
C VAL A 165 1.34 20.09 -6.04
N ASP A 166 2.57 20.56 -5.76
CA ASP A 166 2.81 21.90 -5.26
C ASP A 166 4.17 22.45 -5.72
N ASP A 167 4.13 23.49 -6.57
CA ASP A 167 5.31 24.20 -7.07
C ASP A 167 6.01 25.06 -6.00
N ASN A 168 5.29 25.42 -4.92
CA ASN A 168 5.81 26.31 -3.88
C ASN A 168 6.47 25.56 -2.71
N GLU A 169 6.46 24.21 -2.74
CA GLU A 169 7.09 23.41 -1.70
C GLU A 169 8.61 23.60 -1.70
N THR A 170 9.16 23.96 -0.54
CA THR A 170 10.59 24.23 -0.37
C THR A 170 11.37 23.05 0.20
N ASP A 171 10.70 22.17 0.97
CA ASP A 171 11.33 21.01 1.58
C ASP A 171 11.45 19.84 0.59
N SER A 172 12.52 19.08 0.71
CA SER A 172 12.73 17.89 -0.14
C SER A 172 11.91 16.71 0.35
N CYS A 173 11.28 16.00 -0.59
CA CYS A 173 10.78 14.65 -0.39
C CYS A 173 11.94 13.65 -0.30
N ASN A 174 11.71 12.49 0.33
CA ASN A 174 12.71 11.41 0.40
C ASN A 174 13.20 10.93 -0.97
N CYS A 175 12.41 11.10 -2.03
CA CYS A 175 12.85 10.83 -3.41
C CYS A 175 13.81 11.88 -4.00
N GLY A 176 14.18 12.91 -3.25
CA GLY A 176 15.06 14.00 -3.67
C GLY A 176 14.36 15.14 -4.43
N ARG A 177 13.07 15.01 -4.74
CA ARG A 177 12.25 16.05 -5.40
C ARG A 177 11.50 16.88 -4.37
N LYS A 178 10.75 17.87 -4.82
CA LYS A 178 9.90 18.73 -3.98
C LYS A 178 8.47 18.72 -4.50
N GLY A 179 7.50 19.00 -3.61
CA GLY A 179 6.10 19.09 -3.98
C GLY A 179 5.43 17.76 -4.28
N CYS A 180 5.97 16.65 -3.77
CA CYS A 180 5.34 15.33 -3.92
C CYS A 180 4.08 15.22 -3.05
N LEU A 181 3.06 14.51 -3.55
CA LEU A 181 1.80 14.26 -2.84
C LEU A 181 2.02 13.70 -1.42
N GLU A 182 2.97 12.82 -1.26
CA GLU A 182 3.36 12.23 0.03
C GLU A 182 3.65 13.29 1.10
N GLN A 183 4.26 14.42 0.70
CA GLN A 183 4.61 15.49 1.62
C GLN A 183 3.39 16.17 2.24
N PHE A 184 2.21 15.99 1.71
CA PHE A 184 0.97 16.63 2.16
C PHE A 184 -0.07 15.65 2.70
N THR A 185 -0.06 14.40 2.25
CA THR A 185 -1.18 13.48 2.47
C THR A 185 -0.81 12.22 3.25
N SER A 186 0.48 11.94 3.48
CA SER A 186 0.92 10.88 4.39
C SER A 186 0.71 11.27 5.86
N ALA A 187 0.86 10.34 6.80
CA ALA A 187 0.83 10.64 8.22
C ALA A 187 1.89 11.70 8.61
N THR A 188 3.10 11.58 8.05
CA THR A 188 4.15 12.58 8.26
C THR A 188 3.81 13.92 7.59
N GLY A 189 3.13 13.88 6.44
CA GLY A 189 2.63 15.06 5.73
C GLY A 189 1.59 15.83 6.54
N VAL A 190 0.62 15.14 7.12
CA VAL A 190 -0.41 15.72 8.01
C VAL A 190 0.24 16.40 9.22
N VAL A 191 1.19 15.73 9.87
CA VAL A 191 1.95 16.31 10.99
C VAL A 191 2.71 17.56 10.55
N ARG A 192 3.32 17.54 9.37
CA ARG A 192 4.03 18.68 8.82
C ARG A 192 3.10 19.86 8.53
N LEU A 193 1.93 19.62 7.95
CA LEU A 193 0.90 20.66 7.75
C LEU A 193 0.46 21.27 9.09
N ALA A 194 0.21 20.45 10.10
CA ALA A 194 -0.17 20.90 11.44
C ALA A 194 0.90 21.79 12.06
N LYS A 195 2.17 21.38 12.01
CA LYS A 195 3.30 22.16 12.50
C LYS A 195 3.47 23.49 11.75
N ARG A 196 3.32 23.48 10.41
CA ARG A 196 3.34 24.69 9.60
C ARG A 196 2.23 25.67 9.98
N LEU A 197 1.00 25.18 10.17
CA LEU A 197 -0.11 26.01 10.61
C LEU A 197 0.19 26.66 11.98
N MET A 198 0.62 25.85 12.96
CA MET A 198 0.93 26.34 14.30
C MET A 198 2.08 27.36 14.32
N ASN A 199 3.09 27.22 13.45
CA ASN A 199 4.25 28.11 13.41
C ASN A 199 3.98 29.40 12.63
N ASN A 200 3.09 29.37 11.64
CA ASN A 200 2.87 30.50 10.73
C ASN A 200 1.63 31.35 11.07
N THR A 201 0.84 30.92 12.05
CA THR A 201 -0.38 31.65 12.46
C THR A 201 -0.55 31.62 13.97
N ASP A 202 -1.25 32.62 14.50
CA ASP A 202 -1.67 32.69 15.91
C ASP A 202 -3.06 32.07 16.12
N LYS A 203 -3.55 31.30 15.15
CA LYS A 203 -4.86 30.64 15.23
C LYS A 203 -4.94 29.79 16.49
N GLU A 204 -5.99 29.96 17.25
CA GLU A 204 -6.27 29.15 18.42
C GLU A 204 -6.60 27.73 17.98
N THR A 205 -5.88 26.73 18.53
CA THR A 205 -6.06 25.31 18.25
C THR A 205 -5.48 24.47 19.37
N LYS A 206 -6.18 23.41 19.75
CA LYS A 206 -5.71 22.43 20.73
C LYS A 206 -4.48 21.63 20.25
N MET A 207 -4.17 21.64 18.95
CA MET A 207 -2.96 21.02 18.43
C MET A 207 -1.69 21.54 19.13
N ARG A 208 -1.70 22.80 19.62
CA ARG A 208 -0.56 23.39 20.33
C ARG A 208 -0.21 22.70 21.64
N GLU A 209 -1.17 22.01 22.27
CA GLU A 209 -0.96 21.25 23.52
C GLU A 209 -0.04 20.04 23.30
N PHE A 210 0.00 19.49 22.07
CA PHE A 210 0.86 18.35 21.69
C PHE A 210 2.28 18.78 21.29
N GLY A 211 2.48 20.04 20.89
CA GLY A 211 3.78 20.58 20.47
C GLY A 211 4.43 19.73 19.37
N GLU A 212 5.71 19.39 19.59
CA GLU A 212 6.49 18.59 18.63
C GLU A 212 6.03 17.12 18.54
N ASN A 213 5.29 16.61 19.52
CA ASN A 213 4.84 15.21 19.61
C ASN A 213 3.50 14.96 18.92
N ILE A 214 2.90 15.98 18.27
CA ILE A 214 1.63 15.81 17.57
C ILE A 214 1.73 14.70 16.51
N THR A 215 0.71 13.86 16.45
CA THR A 215 0.58 12.79 15.46
C THR A 215 -0.56 13.08 14.48
N ALA A 216 -0.57 12.40 13.32
CA ALA A 216 -1.69 12.50 12.39
C ALA A 216 -3.02 12.08 13.05
N LYS A 217 -2.98 11.08 13.94
CA LYS A 217 -4.16 10.65 14.71
C LYS A 217 -4.73 11.79 15.55
N ASP A 218 -3.88 12.52 16.28
CA ASP A 218 -4.29 13.64 17.12
C ASP A 218 -4.95 14.74 16.28
N VAL A 219 -4.39 15.05 15.11
CA VAL A 219 -4.97 16.02 14.17
C VAL A 219 -6.39 15.59 13.75
N PHE A 220 -6.58 14.34 13.32
CA PHE A 220 -7.88 13.85 12.92
C PHE A 220 -8.88 13.79 14.09
N ASP A 221 -8.44 13.40 15.28
CA ASP A 221 -9.30 13.35 16.46
C ASP A 221 -9.77 14.74 16.87
N LEU A 222 -8.88 15.74 16.91
CA LEU A 222 -9.21 17.14 17.17
C LEU A 222 -10.13 17.73 16.09
N ALA A 223 -9.89 17.40 14.82
CA ALA A 223 -10.75 17.85 13.72
C ALA A 223 -12.18 17.33 13.88
N LYS A 224 -12.35 16.06 14.26
CA LYS A 224 -13.67 15.46 14.58
C LYS A 224 -14.36 16.13 15.78
N GLU A 225 -13.57 16.64 16.74
CA GLU A 225 -14.07 17.41 17.87
C GLU A 225 -14.43 18.87 17.52
N GLY A 226 -14.16 19.29 16.28
CA GLY A 226 -14.48 20.64 15.79
C GLY A 226 -13.38 21.68 15.97
N ASP A 227 -12.15 21.28 16.29
CA ASP A 227 -11.01 22.19 16.34
C ASP A 227 -10.76 22.83 14.96
N ALA A 228 -10.82 24.16 14.90
CA ALA A 228 -10.76 24.89 13.64
C ALA A 228 -9.39 24.78 12.94
N GLY A 229 -8.29 24.73 13.69
CA GLY A 229 -6.95 24.55 13.12
C GLY A 229 -6.75 23.14 12.58
N ALA A 230 -7.20 22.13 13.31
CA ALA A 230 -7.12 20.74 12.88
C ALA A 230 -8.01 20.48 11.65
N ASN A 231 -9.20 21.07 11.60
CA ASN A 231 -10.06 21.00 10.41
C ASN A 231 -9.39 21.61 9.17
N GLU A 232 -8.71 22.77 9.31
CA GLU A 232 -7.97 23.37 8.20
C GLU A 232 -6.84 22.48 7.68
N VAL A 233 -6.16 21.76 8.56
CA VAL A 233 -5.12 20.78 8.17
C VAL A 233 -5.74 19.63 7.39
N VAL A 234 -6.86 19.07 7.87
CA VAL A 234 -7.55 17.94 7.20
C VAL A 234 -8.14 18.39 5.85
N GLU A 235 -8.70 19.58 5.75
CA GLU A 235 -9.20 20.18 4.51
C GLU A 235 -8.06 20.40 3.50
N THR A 236 -6.93 20.88 3.95
CA THR A 236 -5.72 21.06 3.11
C THR A 236 -5.24 19.72 2.56
N MET A 237 -5.09 18.73 3.43
CA MET A 237 -4.74 17.35 3.04
C MET A 237 -5.75 16.78 2.05
N GLY A 238 -7.05 16.91 2.33
CA GLY A 238 -8.14 16.44 1.47
C GLY A 238 -8.11 17.13 0.10
N THR A 239 -7.75 18.40 0.04
CA THR A 239 -7.60 19.17 -1.20
C THR A 239 -6.49 18.60 -2.08
N TYR A 240 -5.30 18.35 -1.52
CA TYR A 240 -4.20 17.74 -2.28
C TYR A 240 -4.55 16.34 -2.77
N LEU A 241 -5.11 15.50 -1.89
CA LEU A 241 -5.44 14.12 -2.25
C LEU A 241 -6.58 14.05 -3.28
N GLY A 242 -7.66 14.78 -3.06
CA GLY A 242 -8.80 14.83 -3.99
C GLY A 242 -8.41 15.34 -5.37
N THR A 243 -7.55 16.37 -5.44
CA THR A 243 -7.00 16.87 -6.71
C THR A 243 -6.11 15.82 -7.38
N ALA A 244 -5.22 15.15 -6.65
CA ALA A 244 -4.40 14.08 -7.20
C ALA A 244 -5.26 12.92 -7.74
N MET A 245 -6.32 12.52 -7.00
CA MET A 245 -7.28 11.52 -7.46
C MET A 245 -7.99 11.95 -8.76
N SER A 246 -8.33 13.23 -8.92
CA SER A 246 -8.93 13.73 -10.16
C SER A 246 -7.97 13.60 -11.36
N HIS A 247 -6.67 13.85 -11.16
CA HIS A 247 -5.65 13.65 -12.20
C HIS A 247 -5.48 12.18 -12.57
N ILE A 248 -5.49 11.29 -11.58
CA ILE A 248 -5.44 9.84 -11.81
C ILE A 248 -6.68 9.38 -12.57
N ALA A 249 -7.87 9.87 -12.18
CA ALA A 249 -9.12 9.48 -12.81
C ALA A 249 -9.18 9.80 -14.30
N VAL A 250 -8.67 10.96 -14.74
CA VAL A 250 -8.65 11.30 -16.17
C VAL A 250 -7.63 10.48 -16.99
N VAL A 251 -6.68 9.79 -16.33
CA VAL A 251 -5.67 8.95 -16.99
C VAL A 251 -6.12 7.48 -17.04
N VAL A 252 -6.60 6.94 -15.93
CA VAL A 252 -6.92 5.50 -15.79
C VAL A 252 -8.42 5.21 -15.74
N ASN A 253 -9.25 6.21 -15.38
CA ASN A 253 -10.72 6.10 -15.25
C ASN A 253 -11.15 4.88 -14.42
N PRO A 254 -10.72 4.76 -13.14
CA PRO A 254 -11.03 3.60 -12.32
C PRO A 254 -12.51 3.59 -11.92
N GLN A 255 -13.04 2.41 -11.63
CA GLN A 255 -14.38 2.25 -11.04
C GLN A 255 -14.39 2.66 -9.55
N ALA A 256 -13.27 2.45 -8.85
CA ALA A 256 -13.14 2.82 -7.45
C ALA A 256 -11.73 3.23 -7.05
N PHE A 257 -11.65 4.12 -6.05
CA PHE A 257 -10.45 4.38 -5.25
C PHE A 257 -10.57 3.67 -3.91
N ILE A 258 -9.53 2.95 -3.51
CA ILE A 258 -9.46 2.25 -2.22
C ILE A 258 -8.41 2.91 -1.35
N ILE A 259 -8.84 3.48 -0.23
CA ILE A 259 -7.99 4.25 0.67
C ILE A 259 -7.57 3.39 1.86
N GLY A 260 -6.29 3.08 1.96
CA GLY A 260 -5.69 2.27 3.00
C GLY A 260 -4.64 3.01 3.84
N GLY A 261 -3.90 2.24 4.63
CA GLY A 261 -2.82 2.74 5.50
C GLY A 261 -3.30 3.30 6.84
N GLY A 262 -2.36 3.77 7.66
CA GLY A 262 -2.64 4.21 9.04
C GLY A 262 -3.63 5.36 9.14
N VAL A 263 -3.58 6.32 8.20
CA VAL A 263 -4.47 7.49 8.17
C VAL A 263 -5.91 7.10 7.83
N SER A 264 -6.13 6.01 7.08
CA SER A 264 -7.48 5.53 6.74
C SER A 264 -8.31 5.14 7.97
N LYS A 265 -7.68 4.91 9.12
CA LYS A 265 -8.35 4.68 10.41
C LYS A 265 -9.21 5.88 10.87
N ALA A 266 -9.01 7.07 10.28
CA ALA A 266 -9.92 8.21 10.49
C ALA A 266 -11.34 7.93 9.97
N GLY A 267 -11.52 6.91 9.11
CA GLY A 267 -12.82 6.40 8.68
C GLY A 267 -13.54 7.32 7.69
N GLN A 268 -14.86 7.38 7.80
CA GLN A 268 -15.70 8.18 6.90
C GLN A 268 -15.33 9.66 6.89
N PHE A 269 -14.84 10.20 8.00
CA PHE A 269 -14.39 11.58 8.08
C PHE A 269 -13.27 11.92 7.08
N LEU A 270 -12.34 10.99 6.87
CA LEU A 270 -11.30 11.13 5.83
C LEU A 270 -11.91 11.07 4.42
N ILE A 271 -12.81 10.11 4.19
CA ILE A 271 -13.47 9.96 2.88
C ILE A 271 -14.25 11.23 2.50
N ASP A 272 -14.98 11.82 3.45
CA ASP A 272 -15.75 13.05 3.21
C ASP A 272 -14.82 14.22 2.88
N ALA A 273 -13.70 14.37 3.58
CA ALA A 273 -12.70 15.41 3.31
C ALA A 273 -12.07 15.32 1.91
N ILE A 274 -11.99 14.12 1.33
CA ILE A 274 -11.37 13.87 0.02
C ILE A 274 -12.40 13.98 -1.11
N LYS A 275 -13.58 13.40 -0.91
CA LYS A 275 -14.56 13.11 -1.97
C LYS A 275 -15.12 14.36 -2.63
N ASP A 276 -15.39 15.39 -1.84
CA ASP A 276 -15.95 16.64 -2.38
C ASP A 276 -14.94 17.32 -3.29
N LYS A 277 -13.66 17.37 -2.89
CA LYS A 277 -12.60 17.97 -3.70
C LYS A 277 -12.30 17.17 -4.96
N TYR A 278 -12.31 15.83 -4.86
CA TYR A 278 -12.18 14.95 -6.01
C TYR A 278 -13.28 15.26 -7.06
N ARG A 279 -14.54 15.32 -6.63
CA ARG A 279 -15.66 15.60 -7.51
C ARG A 279 -15.65 17.00 -8.11
N GLU A 280 -15.28 17.99 -7.31
CA GLU A 280 -15.18 19.40 -7.74
C GLU A 280 -14.16 19.59 -8.86
N THR A 281 -13.02 18.88 -8.78
CA THR A 281 -11.88 19.09 -9.69
C THR A 281 -11.81 18.08 -10.84
N CYS A 282 -12.55 16.97 -10.75
CA CYS A 282 -12.51 15.92 -11.76
C CYS A 282 -13.29 16.28 -13.01
N PHE A 283 -12.78 15.85 -14.17
CA PHE A 283 -13.59 15.86 -15.40
C PHE A 283 -14.88 15.06 -15.20
N ALA A 284 -16.01 15.63 -15.55
CA ALA A 284 -17.32 15.12 -15.17
C ALA A 284 -17.55 13.64 -15.52
N ALA A 285 -17.03 13.16 -16.67
CA ALA A 285 -17.18 11.76 -17.07
C ALA A 285 -16.35 10.77 -16.24
N CYS A 286 -15.39 11.25 -15.45
CA CYS A 286 -14.51 10.44 -14.57
C CYS A 286 -14.79 10.69 -13.08
N GLY A 287 -15.74 11.57 -12.73
CA GLY A 287 -16.00 12.01 -11.35
C GLY A 287 -16.85 11.06 -10.50
N ASP A 288 -17.37 9.98 -11.08
CA ASP A 288 -18.30 9.07 -10.41
C ASP A 288 -17.63 7.83 -9.79
N ALA A 289 -16.28 7.74 -9.83
CA ALA A 289 -15.59 6.64 -9.18
C ALA A 289 -15.96 6.56 -7.69
N ALA A 290 -16.23 5.34 -7.23
CA ALA A 290 -16.50 5.09 -5.83
C ALA A 290 -15.24 5.34 -4.99
N VAL A 291 -15.41 5.76 -3.72
CA VAL A 291 -14.27 5.92 -2.80
C VAL A 291 -14.57 5.11 -1.54
N HIS A 292 -13.77 4.07 -1.32
CA HIS A 292 -13.94 3.14 -0.21
C HIS A 292 -12.68 3.05 0.65
N LEU A 293 -12.86 2.61 1.89
CA LEU A 293 -11.76 2.22 2.75
C LEU A 293 -11.28 0.81 2.41
N ALA A 294 -9.97 0.59 2.51
CA ALA A 294 -9.37 -0.74 2.51
C ALA A 294 -9.89 -1.56 3.70
N THR A 295 -10.11 -2.85 3.52
CA THR A 295 -10.72 -3.72 4.55
C THR A 295 -9.80 -4.83 5.03
N LEU A 296 -8.80 -5.23 4.26
CA LEU A 296 -7.85 -6.30 4.63
C LEU A 296 -6.75 -5.81 5.58
N GLY A 297 -6.54 -4.50 5.67
CA GLY A 297 -5.54 -3.92 6.55
C GLY A 297 -4.14 -4.48 6.29
N ASN A 298 -3.48 -4.98 7.33
CA ASN A 298 -2.12 -5.53 7.25
C ASN A 298 -2.03 -6.90 6.56
N ASP A 299 -3.15 -7.51 6.19
CA ASP A 299 -3.17 -8.80 5.50
C ASP A 299 -3.27 -8.63 3.96
N ALA A 300 -3.48 -7.40 3.48
CA ALA A 300 -3.70 -7.10 2.05
C ALA A 300 -2.57 -7.64 1.15
N GLY A 301 -1.29 -7.50 1.57
CA GLY A 301 -0.15 -8.01 0.83
C GLY A 301 -0.19 -9.53 0.68
N MET A 302 -0.50 -10.25 1.76
CA MET A 302 -0.62 -11.71 1.75
C MET A 302 -1.76 -12.20 0.85
N TYR A 303 -2.94 -11.55 0.92
CA TYR A 303 -4.07 -11.85 0.02
C TYR A 303 -3.73 -11.57 -1.44
N GLY A 304 -3.10 -10.44 -1.73
CA GLY A 304 -2.70 -10.09 -3.09
C GLY A 304 -1.63 -11.01 -3.66
N ALA A 305 -0.70 -11.44 -2.82
CA ALA A 305 0.29 -12.45 -3.20
C ALA A 305 -0.39 -13.76 -3.61
N ALA A 306 -1.33 -14.27 -2.82
CA ALA A 306 -2.12 -15.44 -3.19
C ALA A 306 -2.93 -15.22 -4.49
N ALA A 307 -3.48 -14.02 -4.69
CA ALA A 307 -4.25 -13.70 -5.89
C ALA A 307 -3.44 -13.80 -7.18
N MET A 308 -2.12 -13.55 -7.16
CA MET A 308 -1.25 -13.73 -8.33
C MET A 308 -1.15 -15.18 -8.80
N ILE A 309 -1.53 -16.13 -7.97
CA ILE A 309 -1.53 -17.58 -8.29
C ILE A 309 -2.94 -18.08 -8.60
N CYS A 310 -3.93 -17.65 -7.80
CA CYS A 310 -5.27 -18.24 -7.80
C CYS A 310 -6.25 -17.51 -8.75
N LYS A 311 -5.90 -16.31 -9.25
CA LYS A 311 -6.72 -15.49 -10.15
C LYS A 311 -6.11 -15.41 -11.56
#